data_ea5804724fc44deca9be689a82bfb710
#
_entry.id   ea5804724fc44deca9be689a82bfb710
#
_cell.length_a   1.000
_cell.length_b   1.000
_cell.length_c   1.000
_cell.angle_alpha   90.00
_cell.angle_beta   90.00
_cell.angle_gamma   90.00
#
_symmetry.space_group_name_H-M   'P 1'
#
loop_
_entity.id
_entity.type
_entity.pdbx_description
1 polymer ?
#
loop_
_entity_poly.entity_id
_entity_poly.type
_entity_poly.pdbx_seq_one_letter_code
_entity_poly.pdbx_strand_id
1 'polypeptide(L)'
;MTADAMFDYVLALMFSGKNEKSQLQAQFLATLNIHLAELMDKENGFREEPLEMPLVITSLADEIGYHQRILALLPYGIAGTMMAEDDASIASQYKNKYEDMKAKCIICKFEEVSNGI
;
A
#
# COMPACT_ATOMS: atom_id res chain seq x y z
N MET A 1 9.93 -5.95 2.15
CA MET A 1 8.80 -6.81 1.73
C MET A 1 8.75 -6.86 0.21
N THR A 2 8.68 -8.06 -0.35
CA THR A 2 8.51 -8.20 -1.80
C THR A 2 7.09 -7.89 -2.23
N ALA A 3 6.93 -7.54 -3.51
CA ALA A 3 5.60 -7.36 -4.09
C ALA A 3 4.78 -8.65 -3.98
N ASP A 4 5.42 -9.81 -4.10
CA ASP A 4 4.74 -11.10 -3.97
C ASP A 4 4.13 -11.29 -2.58
N ALA A 5 4.88 -10.96 -1.53
CA ALA A 5 4.38 -11.02 -0.15
C ALA A 5 3.22 -10.03 0.06
N MET A 6 3.32 -8.83 -0.48
CA MET A 6 2.23 -7.86 -0.44
C MET A 6 0.99 -8.40 -1.14
N PHE A 7 1.16 -9.04 -2.30
CA PHE A 7 0.07 -9.64 -3.06
C PHE A 7 -0.67 -10.71 -2.23
N ASP A 8 0.09 -11.53 -1.50
CA ASP A 8 -0.51 -12.54 -0.61
C ASP A 8 -1.42 -11.90 0.45
N TYR A 9 -1.00 -10.79 1.05
CA TYR A 9 -1.84 -10.05 2.01
C TYR A 9 -3.10 -9.50 1.34
N VAL A 10 -2.96 -8.93 0.15
CA VAL A 10 -4.11 -8.40 -0.60
C VAL A 10 -5.11 -9.51 -0.93
N LEU A 11 -4.61 -10.66 -1.40
CA LEU A 11 -5.49 -11.81 -1.70
C LEU A 11 -6.23 -12.30 -0.46
N ALA A 12 -5.56 -12.32 0.69
CA ALA A 12 -6.20 -12.70 1.94
C ALA A 12 -7.34 -11.73 2.31
N LEU A 13 -7.11 -10.43 2.14
CA LEU A 13 -8.15 -9.42 2.39
C LEU A 13 -9.31 -9.52 1.41
N MET A 14 -9.05 -9.96 0.19
CA MET A 14 -10.07 -10.16 -0.84
C MET A 14 -10.79 -11.50 -0.73
N PHE A 15 -10.41 -12.34 0.23
CA PHE A 15 -10.94 -13.71 0.39
C PHE A 15 -10.66 -14.57 -0.84
N SER A 16 -9.59 -14.28 -1.57
CA SER A 16 -9.19 -14.99 -2.77
C SER A 16 -8.08 -15.99 -2.47
N GLY A 17 -8.09 -17.11 -3.18
CA GLY A 17 -7.05 -18.12 -3.06
C GLY A 17 -5.85 -17.82 -3.95
N LYS A 18 -4.74 -18.52 -3.66
CA LYS A 18 -3.51 -18.40 -4.46
C LYS A 18 -3.71 -18.81 -5.93
N ASN A 19 -4.74 -19.60 -6.22
CA ASN A 19 -5.06 -20.04 -7.57
C ASN A 19 -5.48 -18.89 -8.50
N GLU A 20 -5.92 -17.76 -7.93
CA GLU A 20 -6.34 -16.59 -8.69
C GLU A 20 -5.18 -15.60 -8.94
N LYS A 21 -4.02 -15.89 -8.40
CA LYS A 21 -2.88 -14.96 -8.40
C LYS A 21 -2.45 -14.59 -9.82
N SER A 22 -2.35 -15.57 -10.71
CA SER A 22 -1.94 -15.31 -12.10
C SER A 22 -2.94 -14.44 -12.85
N GLN A 23 -4.24 -14.54 -12.55
CA GLN A 23 -5.29 -13.76 -13.18
C GLN A 23 -5.31 -12.31 -12.68
N LEU A 24 -4.97 -12.10 -11.41
CA LEU A 24 -5.05 -10.79 -10.76
C LEU A 24 -3.73 -10.02 -10.77
N GLN A 25 -2.64 -10.64 -11.19
CA GLN A 25 -1.31 -10.06 -11.09
C GLN A 25 -1.18 -8.69 -11.77
N ALA A 26 -1.66 -8.57 -12.99
CA ALA A 26 -1.55 -7.31 -13.75
C ALA A 26 -2.32 -6.19 -13.05
N GLN A 27 -3.52 -6.47 -12.57
CA GLN A 27 -4.33 -5.50 -11.84
C GLN A 27 -3.67 -5.13 -10.51
N PHE A 28 -3.13 -6.12 -9.80
CA PHE A 28 -2.42 -5.88 -8.54
C PHE A 28 -1.22 -4.95 -8.75
N LEU A 29 -0.35 -5.24 -9.73
CA LEU A 29 0.83 -4.42 -9.99
C LEU A 29 0.46 -3.00 -10.39
N ALA A 30 -0.54 -2.82 -11.23
CA ALA A 30 -1.02 -1.50 -11.62
C ALA A 30 -1.55 -0.72 -10.41
N THR A 31 -2.35 -1.36 -9.58
CA THR A 31 -2.93 -0.74 -8.38
C THR A 31 -1.86 -0.40 -7.35
N LEU A 32 -0.90 -1.32 -7.13
CA LEU A 32 0.24 -1.08 -6.26
C LEU A 32 1.00 0.18 -6.69
N ASN A 33 1.33 0.29 -7.97
CA ASN A 33 2.10 1.43 -8.48
C ASN A 33 1.33 2.75 -8.36
N ILE A 34 0.02 2.74 -8.53
CA ILE A 34 -0.81 3.92 -8.29
C ILE A 34 -0.70 4.37 -6.84
N HIS A 35 -0.78 3.44 -5.90
CA HIS A 35 -0.68 3.75 -4.47
C HIS A 35 0.74 4.20 -4.09
N LEU A 36 1.78 3.61 -4.67
CA LEU A 36 3.15 4.04 -4.41
C LEU A 36 3.38 5.48 -4.87
N ALA A 37 2.79 5.88 -6.00
CA ALA A 37 2.85 7.25 -6.46
C ALA A 37 2.09 8.20 -5.53
N GLU A 38 0.91 7.81 -5.09
CA GLU A 38 0.08 8.61 -4.17
C GLU A 38 0.79 8.81 -2.82
N LEU A 39 1.50 7.80 -2.34
CA LEU A 39 2.12 7.79 -1.01
C LEU A 39 3.55 8.33 -1.01
N MET A 40 4.08 8.74 -2.15
CA MET A 40 5.48 9.19 -2.24
C MET A 40 5.80 10.32 -1.25
N ASP A 41 4.91 11.30 -1.10
CA ASP A 41 5.14 12.42 -0.19
C ASP A 41 5.25 11.95 1.26
N LYS A 42 4.42 10.99 1.66
CA LYS A 42 4.48 10.43 3.01
C LYS A 42 5.74 9.59 3.20
N GLU A 43 6.11 8.81 2.20
CA GLU A 43 7.36 8.05 2.22
C GLU A 43 8.55 8.99 2.37
N ASN A 44 8.57 10.08 1.63
CA ASN A 44 9.65 11.07 1.69
C ASN A 44 9.76 11.71 3.09
N GLY A 45 8.66 11.74 3.83
CA GLY A 45 8.69 12.18 5.22
C GLY A 45 9.52 11.29 6.14
N PHE A 46 9.76 10.04 5.77
CA PHE A 46 10.57 9.08 6.53
C PHE A 46 12.00 8.94 6.01
N ARG A 47 12.33 9.56 4.87
CA ARG A 47 13.64 9.42 4.23
C ARG A 47 14.53 10.62 4.51
N GLU A 48 15.82 10.36 4.68
CA GLU A 48 16.84 11.42 4.71
C GLU A 48 17.02 12.01 3.32
N GLU A 49 17.02 11.14 2.29
CA GLU A 49 17.11 11.55 0.90
C GLU A 49 15.77 11.27 0.21
N PRO A 50 14.97 12.31 -0.08
CA PRO A 50 13.67 12.14 -0.70
C PRO A 50 13.77 11.52 -2.10
N LEU A 51 12.78 10.70 -2.43
CA LEU A 51 12.62 10.20 -3.80
C LEU A 51 12.20 11.37 -4.70
N GLU A 52 12.79 11.44 -5.88
CA GLU A 52 12.37 12.41 -6.90
C GLU A 52 11.20 11.87 -7.72
N MET A 53 11.11 10.55 -7.84
CA MET A 53 10.05 9.85 -8.55
C MET A 53 9.55 8.69 -7.71
N PRO A 54 8.27 8.30 -7.85
CA PRO A 54 7.76 7.13 -7.13
C PRO A 54 8.51 5.87 -7.54
N LEU A 55 8.66 4.93 -6.60
CA LEU A 55 9.12 3.59 -6.94
C LEU A 55 8.11 2.92 -7.85
N VAL A 56 8.59 2.21 -8.86
CA VAL A 56 7.76 1.44 -9.78
C VAL A 56 8.13 -0.04 -9.65
N ILE A 57 7.13 -0.87 -9.39
CA ILE A 57 7.29 -2.32 -9.26
C ILE A 57 6.84 -2.97 -10.57
N THR A 58 7.75 -3.73 -11.18
CA THR A 58 7.47 -4.41 -12.46
C THR A 58 7.40 -5.91 -12.32
N SER A 59 7.90 -6.47 -11.21
CA SER A 59 7.94 -7.91 -10.97
C SER A 59 7.52 -8.20 -9.54
N LEU A 60 6.87 -9.35 -9.32
CA LEU A 60 6.52 -9.81 -7.98
C LEU A 60 7.76 -10.07 -7.10
N ALA A 61 8.91 -10.30 -7.72
CA ALA A 61 10.17 -10.49 -6.99
C ALA A 61 10.78 -9.19 -6.48
N ASP A 62 10.31 -8.05 -6.95
CA ASP A 62 10.88 -6.75 -6.57
C ASP A 62 10.55 -6.43 -5.11
N GLU A 63 11.51 -5.81 -4.42
CA GLU A 63 11.29 -5.28 -3.08
C GLU A 63 10.52 -3.96 -3.16
N ILE A 64 9.53 -3.81 -2.27
CA ILE A 64 8.83 -2.54 -2.10
C ILE A 64 9.62 -1.76 -1.04
N GLY A 65 10.48 -0.86 -1.49
CA GLY A 65 11.42 -0.14 -0.64
C GLY A 65 10.83 1.06 0.09
N TYR A 66 9.57 0.99 0.52
CA TYR A 66 8.94 2.02 1.34
C TYR A 66 9.00 1.66 2.82
N HIS A 67 8.84 2.68 3.67
CA HIS A 67 8.87 2.52 5.12
C HIS A 67 7.78 1.55 5.59
N GLN A 68 8.05 0.82 6.69
CA GLN A 68 7.13 -0.19 7.20
C GLN A 68 5.73 0.35 7.54
N ARG A 69 5.62 1.61 7.95
CA ARG A 69 4.31 2.23 8.23
C ARG A 69 3.49 2.43 6.96
N ILE A 70 4.17 2.70 5.85
CA ILE A 70 3.54 2.78 4.53
C ILE A 70 3.15 1.38 4.06
N LEU A 71 4.04 0.41 4.22
CA LEU A 71 3.75 -0.98 3.83
C LEU A 71 2.54 -1.55 4.57
N ALA A 72 2.32 -1.15 5.83
CA ALA A 72 1.21 -1.65 6.64
C ALA A 72 -0.16 -1.20 6.11
N LEU A 73 -0.25 -0.03 5.50
CA LEU A 73 -1.55 0.48 5.00
C LEU A 73 -1.83 0.10 3.55
N LEU A 74 -0.79 -0.25 2.78
CA LEU A 74 -0.94 -0.58 1.36
C LEU A 74 -1.95 -1.69 1.06
N PRO A 75 -1.98 -2.82 1.80
CA PRO A 75 -2.93 -3.88 1.48
C PRO A 75 -4.38 -3.43 1.49
N TYR A 76 -4.75 -2.55 2.43
CA TYR A 76 -6.12 -2.05 2.53
C TYR A 76 -6.49 -1.15 1.35
N GLY A 77 -5.58 -0.28 0.94
CA GLY A 77 -5.79 0.57 -0.22
C GLY A 77 -5.94 -0.24 -1.51
N ILE A 78 -5.05 -1.20 -1.69
CA ILE A 78 -5.04 -2.05 -2.89
C ILE A 78 -6.28 -2.94 -2.92
N ALA A 79 -6.58 -3.66 -1.83
CA ALA A 79 -7.75 -4.54 -1.76
C ALA A 79 -9.04 -3.73 -1.94
N GLY A 80 -9.15 -2.57 -1.31
CA GLY A 80 -10.32 -1.71 -1.46
C GLY A 80 -10.55 -1.29 -2.91
N THR A 81 -9.47 -1.01 -3.64
CA THR A 81 -9.57 -0.65 -5.06
C THR A 81 -9.94 -1.86 -5.93
N MET A 82 -9.31 -3.00 -5.69
CA MET A 82 -9.54 -4.20 -6.49
C MET A 82 -10.93 -4.82 -6.26
N MET A 83 -11.52 -4.63 -5.08
CA MET A 83 -12.83 -5.18 -4.71
C MET A 83 -13.99 -4.23 -5.02
N ALA A 84 -13.73 -3.02 -5.50
CA ALA A 84 -14.74 -1.96 -5.57
C ALA A 84 -15.99 -2.36 -6.38
N GLU A 85 -15.83 -3.16 -7.43
CA GLU A 85 -16.93 -3.61 -8.27
C GLU A 85 -17.61 -4.87 -7.74
N ASP A 86 -16.86 -5.76 -7.09
CA ASP A 86 -17.37 -7.05 -6.65
C ASP A 86 -18.04 -7.00 -5.29
N ASP A 87 -17.51 -6.19 -4.36
CA ASP A 87 -18.07 -6.04 -3.01
C ASP A 87 -17.82 -4.62 -2.52
N ALA A 88 -18.72 -3.72 -2.90
CA ALA A 88 -18.59 -2.29 -2.58
C ALA A 88 -18.60 -2.02 -1.06
N SER A 89 -19.32 -2.82 -0.29
CA SER A 89 -19.41 -2.65 1.17
C SER A 89 -18.07 -2.92 1.84
N ILE A 90 -17.46 -4.07 1.55
CA ILE A 90 -16.14 -4.42 2.10
C ILE A 90 -15.06 -3.48 1.56
N ALA A 91 -15.13 -3.16 0.26
CA ALA A 91 -14.20 -2.23 -0.36
C ALA A 91 -14.20 -0.87 0.35
N SER A 92 -15.37 -0.35 0.70
CA SER A 92 -15.49 0.92 1.44
C SER A 92 -14.87 0.82 2.82
N GLN A 93 -15.03 -0.29 3.53
CA GLN A 93 -14.40 -0.49 4.83
C GLN A 93 -12.88 -0.47 4.73
N TYR A 94 -12.32 -1.14 3.72
CA TYR A 94 -10.87 -1.14 3.51
C TYR A 94 -10.34 0.24 3.11
N LYS A 95 -11.06 0.95 2.24
CA LYS A 95 -10.68 2.32 1.86
C LYS A 95 -10.70 3.26 3.05
N ASN A 96 -11.71 3.15 3.91
CA ASN A 96 -11.79 3.95 5.14
C ASN A 96 -10.63 3.64 6.08
N LYS A 97 -10.28 2.37 6.22
CA LYS A 97 -9.12 1.98 7.04
C LYS A 97 -7.82 2.51 6.46
N TYR A 98 -7.65 2.43 5.15
CA TYR A 98 -6.49 2.98 4.45
C TYR A 98 -6.35 4.48 4.71
N GLU A 99 -7.42 5.25 4.55
CA GLU A 99 -7.40 6.69 4.79
C GLU A 99 -7.10 7.04 6.24
N ASP A 100 -7.67 6.28 7.18
CA ASP A 100 -7.41 6.47 8.61
C ASP A 100 -5.95 6.22 8.96
N MET A 101 -5.38 5.12 8.49
CA MET A 101 -3.97 4.79 8.71
C MET A 101 -3.05 5.81 8.05
N LYS A 102 -3.42 6.28 6.87
CA LYS A 102 -2.66 7.31 6.14
C LYS A 102 -2.59 8.60 6.95
N ALA A 103 -3.70 9.02 7.52
CA ALA A 103 -3.75 10.21 8.39
C ALA A 103 -2.90 10.03 9.65
N LYS A 104 -2.95 8.84 10.25
CA LYS A 104 -2.14 8.51 11.44
C LYS A 104 -0.64 8.50 11.15
N CYS A 105 -0.24 8.14 9.93
CA CYS A 105 1.16 8.23 9.53
C CYS A 105 1.69 9.67 9.61
N ILE A 106 0.90 10.65 9.18
CA ILE A 106 1.26 12.07 9.31
C ILE A 106 1.42 12.44 10.78
N ILE A 107 0.47 12.04 11.62
CA ILE A 107 0.47 12.34 13.06
C ILE A 107 1.70 11.72 13.72
N CYS A 108 2.01 10.47 13.42
CA CYS A 108 3.18 9.79 13.97
C CYS A 108 4.48 10.49 13.57
N LYS A 109 4.60 10.94 12.34
CA LYS A 109 5.77 11.68 11.85
C LYS A 109 5.94 12.98 12.62
N PHE A 110 4.86 13.70 12.85
CA PHE A 110 4.85 14.96 13.61
C PHE A 110 5.29 14.73 15.06
N GLU A 111 4.78 13.70 15.70
CA GLU A 111 5.14 13.34 17.08
C GLU A 111 6.61 12.99 17.20
N GLU A 112 7.16 12.25 16.26
CA GLU A 112 8.60 11.92 16.22
C GLU A 112 9.46 13.18 16.19
N VAL A 113 9.08 14.15 15.36
CA VAL A 113 9.78 15.43 15.26
C VAL A 113 9.70 16.19 16.59
N SER A 114 8.51 16.24 17.19
CA SER A 114 8.30 16.93 18.46
C SER A 114 9.10 16.30 19.59
N ASN A 115 9.18 14.99 19.64
CA ASN A 115 9.91 14.26 20.67
C ASN A 115 11.43 14.36 20.51
N GLY A 116 11.91 14.70 19.32
CA GLY A 116 13.31 14.90 19.04
C GLY A 116 13.86 16.25 19.49
N ILE A 117 13.00 17.12 19.97
CA ILE A 117 13.36 18.44 20.46
C ILE A 117 13.63 18.39 21.97
#